data_6c03b6bf139c2063fdac2412db286a86
#
_entry.id   6c03b6bf139c2063fdac2412db286a86
#
_cell.length_a   1.000
_cell.length_b   1.000
_cell.length_c   1.000
_cell.angle_alpha   90.00
_cell.angle_beta   90.00
_cell.angle_gamma   90.00
#
_symmetry.space_group_name_H-M   'P 1'
#
loop_
_entity.id
_entity.type
_entity.pdbx_description
1 polymer ?
#
loop_
_entity_poly.entity_id
_entity_poly.type
_entity_poly.pdbx_seq_one_letter_code
_entity_poly.pdbx_strand_id
1 'polypeptide(L)'
;MRKTLPGTLFTDPERSRLSMLRGWVLDHEVSEIEMTERQLWNFAQLQPVAEKPWTTFMGRIVCVPDMPIEVQKQLGIFDKRTPGTI
;
A
#
# COMPACT_ATOMS: atom_id res chain seq x y z
N MET A 1 9.06 -3.62 -10.65
CA MET A 1 9.32 -4.72 -9.70
C MET A 1 8.54 -4.49 -8.41
N ARG A 2 7.92 -5.53 -7.91
CA ARG A 2 7.18 -5.46 -6.65
C ARG A 2 8.16 -5.43 -5.48
N LYS A 3 7.99 -4.48 -4.58
CA LYS A 3 8.84 -4.33 -3.40
C LYS A 3 8.00 -4.24 -2.14
N THR A 4 8.50 -4.85 -1.08
CA THR A 4 7.86 -4.79 0.24
C THR A 4 8.31 -3.53 0.96
N LEU A 5 7.33 -2.74 1.43
CA LEU A 5 7.61 -1.55 2.20
C LEU A 5 8.33 -1.93 3.51
N PRO A 6 9.46 -1.30 3.83
CA PRO A 6 10.19 -1.63 5.06
C PRO A 6 9.33 -1.48 6.31
N GLY A 7 9.54 -2.36 7.30
CA GLY A 7 8.81 -2.30 8.56
C GLY A 7 9.08 -1.07 9.39
N THR A 8 10.06 -0.26 9.01
CA THR A 8 10.35 1.02 9.66
C THR A 8 9.55 2.18 9.10
N LEU A 9 8.88 1.98 7.96
CA LEU A 9 8.06 3.01 7.33
C LEU A 9 6.58 2.73 7.56
N PHE A 10 5.83 3.77 7.86
CA PHE A 10 4.37 3.72 8.01
C PHE A 10 3.87 2.76 9.10
N THR A 11 4.71 2.43 10.06
CA THR A 11 4.31 1.65 11.23
C THR A 11 3.93 2.54 12.41
N ASP A 12 4.37 3.80 12.40
CA ASP A 12 4.05 4.79 13.42
C ASP A 12 3.32 5.96 12.76
N PRO A 13 2.04 6.20 13.10
CA PRO A 13 1.27 7.28 12.46
C PRO A 13 1.92 8.66 12.62
N GLU A 14 2.61 8.91 13.73
CA GLU A 14 3.24 10.21 13.97
C GLU A 14 4.45 10.44 13.08
N ARG A 15 5.07 9.39 12.61
CA ARG A 15 6.28 9.47 11.78
C ARG A 15 6.01 9.19 10.31
N SER A 16 4.78 8.90 9.95
CA SER A 16 4.44 8.57 8.57
C SER A 16 4.28 9.84 7.75
N ARG A 17 4.99 9.90 6.62
CA ARG A 17 4.93 11.02 5.68
C ARG A 17 4.92 10.48 4.27
N LEU A 18 4.07 11.06 3.43
CA LEU A 18 4.00 10.65 2.02
C LEU A 18 5.30 10.89 1.27
N SER A 19 6.06 11.91 1.66
CA SER A 19 7.36 12.18 1.05
C SER A 19 8.34 11.04 1.25
N MET A 20 8.26 10.35 2.38
CA MET A 20 9.11 9.19 2.65
C MET A 20 8.77 8.04 1.72
N LEU A 21 7.48 7.79 1.51
CA LEU A 21 7.04 6.75 0.60
C LEU A 21 7.46 7.08 -0.83
N ARG A 22 7.29 8.34 -1.23
CA ARG A 22 7.68 8.79 -2.56
C ARG A 22 9.18 8.58 -2.81
N GLY A 23 10.01 8.96 -1.85
CA GLY A 23 11.45 8.78 -1.96
C GLY A 23 11.82 7.32 -2.08
N TRP A 24 11.21 6.47 -1.26
CA TRP A 24 11.45 5.03 -1.30
C TRP A 24 11.05 4.43 -2.65
N VAL A 25 9.89 4.81 -3.17
CA VAL A 25 9.40 4.31 -4.46
C VAL A 25 10.36 4.69 -5.60
N LEU A 26 10.82 5.93 -5.61
CA LEU A 26 11.70 6.41 -6.66
C LEU A 26 13.10 5.81 -6.55
N ASP A 27 13.64 5.72 -5.32
CA ASP A 27 14.98 5.20 -5.09
C ASP A 27 15.11 3.72 -5.45
N HIS A 28 14.04 2.96 -5.28
CA HIS A 28 14.06 1.50 -5.51
C HIS A 28 13.35 1.08 -6.80
N GLU A 29 12.93 2.05 -7.61
CA GLU A 29 12.24 1.78 -8.87
C GLU A 29 11.08 0.81 -8.71
N VAL A 30 10.24 1.08 -7.71
CA VAL A 30 9.14 0.21 -7.35
C VAL A 30 8.00 0.34 -8.35
N SER A 31 7.49 -0.78 -8.85
CA SER A 31 6.32 -0.79 -9.74
C SER A 31 5.05 -1.22 -9.04
N GLU A 32 5.17 -2.02 -7.98
CA GLU A 32 4.05 -2.42 -7.15
C GLU A 32 4.51 -2.36 -5.70
N ILE A 33 3.69 -1.77 -4.82
CA ILE A 33 4.04 -1.55 -3.42
C ILE A 33 3.33 -2.60 -2.58
N GLU A 34 4.11 -3.39 -1.84
CA GLU A 34 3.55 -4.37 -0.90
C GLU A 34 3.70 -3.84 0.52
N MET A 35 2.61 -3.79 1.27
CA MET A 35 2.63 -3.30 2.64
C MET A 35 1.72 -4.14 3.53
N THR A 36 1.88 -4.00 4.85
CA THR A 36 0.99 -4.65 5.80
C THR A 36 -0.29 -3.85 5.95
N GLU A 37 -1.31 -4.48 6.56
CA GLU A 37 -2.56 -3.77 6.83
C GLU A 37 -2.33 -2.53 7.70
N ARG A 38 -1.45 -2.62 8.69
CA ARG A 38 -1.11 -1.50 9.53
C ARG A 38 -0.51 -0.35 8.73
N GLN A 39 0.42 -0.66 7.85
CA GLN A 39 1.03 0.34 6.99
C GLN A 39 0.00 0.95 6.05
N LEU A 40 -0.92 0.14 5.55
CA LEU A 40 -1.98 0.61 4.68
C LEU A 40 -2.84 1.69 5.37
N TRP A 41 -3.25 1.44 6.60
CA TRP A 41 -4.11 2.40 7.30
C TRP A 41 -3.37 3.69 7.62
N ASN A 42 -2.10 3.61 7.99
CA ASN A 42 -1.29 4.80 8.20
C ASN A 42 -1.10 5.58 6.90
N PHE A 43 -0.94 4.89 5.80
CA PHE A 43 -0.85 5.49 4.48
C PHE A 43 -2.18 6.14 4.07
N ALA A 44 -3.28 5.43 4.27
CA ALA A 44 -4.60 5.91 3.86
C ALA A 44 -5.00 7.21 4.56
N GLN A 45 -4.63 7.36 5.83
CA GLN A 45 -4.95 8.55 6.61
C GLN A 45 -4.27 9.81 6.08
N LEU A 46 -3.17 9.65 5.37
CA LEU A 46 -2.42 10.79 4.83
C LEU A 46 -2.93 11.22 3.45
N GLN A 47 -3.79 10.42 2.84
CA GLN A 47 -4.29 10.74 1.51
C GLN A 47 -5.41 11.78 1.60
N PRO A 48 -5.54 12.64 0.59
CA PRO A 48 -6.69 13.53 0.51
C PRO A 48 -7.96 12.70 0.37
N VAL A 49 -9.08 13.27 0.79
CA VAL A 49 -10.36 12.59 0.66
C VAL A 49 -10.65 12.34 -0.81
N ALA A 50 -10.69 11.06 -1.18
CA ALA A 50 -10.94 10.63 -2.54
C ALA A 50 -11.50 9.22 -2.50
N GLU A 51 -12.08 8.79 -3.60
CA GLU A 51 -12.56 7.42 -3.68
C GLU A 51 -11.38 6.45 -3.70
N LYS A 52 -11.34 5.58 -2.70
CA LYS A 52 -10.33 4.53 -2.55
C LYS A 52 -8.89 5.02 -2.72
N PRO A 53 -8.46 6.02 -1.93
CA PRO A 53 -7.10 6.59 -2.09
C PRO A 53 -5.98 5.60 -1.73
N TRP A 54 -6.34 4.50 -1.09
CA TRP A 54 -5.37 3.50 -0.62
C TRP A 54 -5.02 2.44 -1.66
N THR A 55 -5.64 2.46 -2.83
CA THR A 55 -5.42 1.41 -3.84
C THR A 55 -4.21 1.65 -4.72
N THR A 56 -3.77 2.89 -4.85
CA THR A 56 -2.61 3.23 -5.67
C THR A 56 -1.81 4.37 -5.04
N PHE A 57 -0.54 4.45 -5.40
CA PHE A 57 0.30 5.58 -5.05
C PHE A 57 1.25 5.85 -6.20
N MET A 58 1.24 7.08 -6.73
CA MET A 58 2.06 7.48 -7.87
C MET A 58 1.86 6.54 -9.07
N GLY A 59 0.62 6.07 -9.27
CA GLY A 59 0.32 5.14 -10.35
C GLY A 59 0.73 3.69 -10.08
N ARG A 60 1.29 3.38 -8.89
CA ARG A 60 1.68 2.03 -8.51
C ARG A 60 0.57 1.38 -7.71
N ILE A 61 0.33 0.10 -7.98
CA ILE A 61 -0.68 -0.66 -7.26
C ILE A 61 -0.20 -0.95 -5.84
N VAL A 62 -1.09 -0.78 -4.87
CA VAL A 62 -0.83 -1.13 -3.47
C VAL A 62 -1.35 -2.53 -3.22
N CYS A 63 -0.52 -3.39 -2.63
CA CYS A 63 -0.84 -4.77 -2.31
C CYS A 63 -0.71 -5.01 -0.81
N VAL A 64 -1.69 -5.70 -0.22
CA VAL A 64 -1.70 -5.97 1.23
C VAL A 64 -1.98 -7.46 1.44
N PRO A 65 -0.96 -8.31 1.26
CA PRO A 65 -1.16 -9.76 1.29
C PRO A 65 -1.54 -10.34 2.65
N ASP A 66 -1.28 -9.63 3.76
CA ASP A 66 -1.67 -10.11 5.09
C ASP A 66 -3.14 -9.85 5.42
N MET A 67 -3.85 -9.16 4.53
CA MET A 67 -5.26 -8.87 4.72
C MET A 67 -6.10 -10.00 4.11
N PRO A 68 -7.22 -10.39 4.75
CA PRO A 68 -8.12 -11.40 4.14
C PRO A 68 -8.58 -10.99 2.76
N ILE A 69 -8.70 -11.96 1.86
CA ILE A 69 -9.08 -11.69 0.47
C ILE A 69 -10.42 -10.96 0.39
N GLU A 70 -11.36 -11.32 1.22
CA GLU A 70 -12.69 -10.70 1.23
C GLU A 70 -12.60 -9.22 1.55
N VAL A 71 -11.74 -8.86 2.52
CA VAL A 71 -11.52 -7.47 2.89
C VAL A 71 -10.82 -6.72 1.76
N GLN A 72 -9.84 -7.35 1.12
CA GLN A 72 -9.16 -6.75 -0.02
C GLN A 72 -10.15 -6.40 -1.13
N LYS A 73 -11.08 -7.31 -1.41
CA LYS A 73 -12.10 -7.07 -2.43
C LYS A 73 -13.01 -5.91 -2.08
N GLN A 74 -13.43 -5.83 -0.82
CA GLN A 74 -14.29 -4.75 -0.35
C GLN A 74 -13.62 -3.39 -0.48
N LEU A 75 -12.31 -3.35 -0.24
CA LEU A 75 -11.53 -2.11 -0.31
C LEU A 75 -11.05 -1.77 -1.72
N GLY A 76 -11.24 -2.70 -2.66
CA GLY A 76 -10.77 -2.49 -4.01
C GLY A 76 -9.27 -2.74 -4.20
N ILE A 77 -8.64 -3.36 -3.23
CA ILE A 77 -7.23 -3.73 -3.30
C ILE A 77 -7.12 -5.03 -4.09
N PHE A 78 -6.22 -5.05 -5.07
CA PHE A 78 -6.08 -6.19 -5.95
C PHE A 78 -4.65 -6.73 -5.89
N ASP A 79 -4.51 -7.99 -5.51
CA ASP A 79 -3.21 -8.66 -5.49
C ASP A 79 -3.22 -9.83 -6.49
N LYS A 80 -2.48 -9.66 -7.58
CA LYS A 80 -2.42 -10.64 -8.66
C LYS A 80 -1.84 -11.98 -8.24
N ARG A 81 -1.11 -12.01 -7.12
CA ARG A 81 -0.51 -13.25 -6.64
C ARG A 81 -1.49 -14.12 -5.88
N THR A 82 -2.69 -13.61 -5.60
CA THR A 82 -3.66 -14.32 -4.78
C THR A 82 -4.53 -15.19 -5.70
N PRO A 83 -4.35 -16.51 -5.69
CA PRO A 83 -5.09 -17.39 -6.62
C PRO A 83 -6.58 -17.45 -6.30
N GLY A 84 -6.97 -17.15 -5.09
CA GLY A 84 -8.38 -17.18 -4.70
C GLY A 84 -9.24 -16.09 -5.30
N THR A 85 -8.67 -15.21 -6.11
CA THR A 85 -9.41 -14.16 -6.78
C THR A 85 -10.22 -14.65 -7.98
N ILE A 86 -10.05 -15.87 -8.29
CA ILE A 86 -10.74 -16.48 -9.40
C ILE A 86 -12.21 -16.65 -9.06
#